data_a01ac1570ffb0c36598fcdeae39cede8
#
_entry.id   a01ac1570ffb0c36598fcdeae39cede8
#
_cell.length_a   1.000
_cell.length_b   1.000
_cell.length_c   1.000
_cell.angle_alpha   90.00
_cell.angle_beta   90.00
_cell.angle_gamma   90.00
#
_symmetry.space_group_name_H-M   'P 1'
#
loop_
_entity.id
_entity.type
_entity.pdbx_description
1 polymer ?
#
loop_
_entity_poly.entity_id
_entity_poly.type
_entity_poly.pdbx_seq_one_letter_code
_entity_poly.pdbx_strand_id
1 'polypeptide(L)'
;MKNIFFFLIVSLAFVSCKKEEQEKPKVIYESKSQAKPQIDTTKVVVADLPVHMEGTNMLIFPVGDLNFNKKNSKSSYKYEGDVSYTISNYGEYEITGYLDNLKFQEIGKDTIVSLTDKPVLIQSATYLKNHADKTKQQLLVYILQDLDTNKDNKLDVDDIKSLYV
;
A
#
# COMPACT_ATOMS: atom_id res chain seq x y z
N MET A 1 -63.99 36.82 -26.96
CA MET A 1 -63.49 35.44 -27.14
C MET A 1 -62.07 35.36 -27.63
N LYS A 2 -61.49 36.44 -28.16
CA LYS A 2 -60.09 36.43 -28.67
C LYS A 2 -59.03 36.45 -27.59
N ASN A 3 -59.29 36.99 -26.42
CA ASN A 3 -58.33 37.14 -25.32
C ASN A 3 -58.21 35.89 -24.40
N ILE A 4 -59.20 35.02 -24.38
CA ILE A 4 -59.19 33.78 -23.61
C ILE A 4 -58.25 32.73 -24.24
N PHE A 5 -58.16 32.76 -25.58
CA PHE A 5 -57.28 31.83 -26.30
C PHE A 5 -55.79 32.16 -26.13
N PHE A 6 -55.49 33.44 -25.93
CA PHE A 6 -54.10 33.88 -25.69
C PHE A 6 -53.61 33.51 -24.31
N PHE A 7 -54.51 33.54 -23.27
CA PHE A 7 -54.14 33.09 -21.92
C PHE A 7 -53.95 31.58 -21.83
N LEU A 8 -54.66 30.80 -22.62
CA LEU A 8 -54.53 29.35 -22.63
C LEU A 8 -53.20 28.88 -23.24
N ILE A 9 -52.68 29.62 -24.22
CA ILE A 9 -51.37 29.29 -24.85
C ILE A 9 -50.21 29.65 -23.95
N VAL A 10 -50.29 30.71 -23.13
CA VAL A 10 -49.24 31.13 -22.19
C VAL A 10 -49.14 30.19 -21.01
N SER A 11 -50.24 29.56 -20.56
CA SER A 11 -50.20 28.59 -19.43
C SER A 11 -49.58 27.24 -19.79
N LEU A 12 -49.48 26.87 -21.10
CA LEU A 12 -48.85 25.62 -21.52
C LEU A 12 -47.33 25.72 -21.62
N ALA A 13 -46.76 26.92 -21.54
CA ALA A 13 -45.31 27.11 -21.63
C ALA A 13 -44.51 26.84 -20.36
N PHE A 14 -45.19 26.63 -19.20
CA PHE A 14 -44.55 26.43 -17.90
C PHE A 14 -44.40 24.98 -17.48
N VAL A 15 -44.77 23.98 -18.28
CA VAL A 15 -44.75 22.55 -17.90
C VAL A 15 -43.62 21.77 -18.55
N SER A 16 -42.54 22.43 -18.99
CA SER A 16 -41.42 21.67 -19.56
C SER A 16 -40.10 22.13 -19.01
N CYS A 17 -39.83 21.74 -17.77
CA CYS A 17 -38.46 21.55 -17.26
C CYS A 17 -38.48 20.48 -16.18
N LYS A 18 -38.59 19.22 -16.58
CA LYS A 18 -38.02 18.13 -15.79
C LYS A 18 -36.51 18.21 -15.92
N LYS A 19 -35.82 18.66 -14.88
CA LYS A 19 -34.41 18.38 -14.71
C LYS A 19 -34.30 16.86 -14.63
N GLU A 20 -33.73 16.24 -15.65
CA GLU A 20 -33.13 14.93 -15.53
C GLU A 20 -31.99 15.07 -14.50
N GLU A 21 -32.23 14.61 -13.28
CA GLU A 21 -31.13 14.30 -12.36
C GLU A 21 -30.27 13.24 -13.06
N GLN A 22 -29.12 13.67 -13.55
CA GLN A 22 -28.09 12.73 -13.95
C GLN A 22 -27.75 11.90 -12.72
N GLU A 23 -28.21 10.66 -12.68
CA GLU A 23 -27.78 9.67 -11.70
C GLU A 23 -26.28 9.60 -11.78
N LYS A 24 -25.60 10.17 -10.79
CA LYS A 24 -24.15 10.00 -10.63
C LYS A 24 -23.90 8.49 -10.53
N PRO A 25 -22.95 7.94 -11.27
CA PRO A 25 -22.66 6.52 -11.21
C PRO A 25 -22.33 6.18 -9.74
N LYS A 26 -23.25 5.45 -9.10
CA LYS A 26 -23.06 4.95 -7.75
C LYS A 26 -22.15 3.73 -7.85
N VAL A 27 -20.88 3.92 -7.54
CA VAL A 27 -19.95 2.79 -7.40
C VAL A 27 -20.44 1.97 -6.21
N ILE A 28 -21.11 0.87 -6.50
CA ILE A 28 -21.51 -0.11 -5.48
C ILE A 28 -20.26 -0.95 -5.22
N TYR A 29 -19.57 -0.66 -4.12
CA TYR A 29 -18.59 -1.58 -3.59
C TYR A 29 -19.37 -2.76 -3.02
N GLU A 30 -19.46 -3.86 -3.77
CA GLU A 30 -19.88 -5.12 -3.18
C GLU A 30 -18.85 -5.49 -2.11
N SER A 31 -19.19 -5.28 -0.86
CA SER A 31 -18.45 -5.85 0.27
C SER A 31 -18.71 -7.36 0.31
N LYS A 32 -18.12 -8.10 -0.63
CA LYS A 32 -17.94 -9.54 -0.43
C LYS A 32 -17.05 -9.66 0.79
N SER A 33 -17.53 -10.35 1.83
CA SER A 33 -16.73 -10.72 2.99
C SER A 33 -15.41 -11.31 2.46
N GLN A 34 -14.32 -10.58 2.64
CA GLN A 34 -13.00 -11.09 2.29
C GLN A 34 -12.82 -12.38 3.09
N ALA A 35 -12.59 -13.48 2.39
CA ALA A 35 -12.19 -14.72 3.01
C ALA A 35 -10.96 -14.40 3.88
N LYS A 36 -10.99 -14.82 5.16
CA LYS A 36 -9.84 -14.63 6.04
C LYS A 36 -8.63 -15.23 5.36
N PRO A 37 -7.49 -14.51 5.26
CA PRO A 37 -6.28 -15.04 4.66
C PRO A 37 -5.96 -16.38 5.33
N GLN A 38 -5.82 -17.43 4.52
CA GLN A 38 -5.30 -18.71 5.03
C GLN A 38 -3.85 -18.48 5.43
N ILE A 39 -3.50 -18.85 6.66
CA ILE A 39 -2.12 -18.79 7.14
C ILE A 39 -1.33 -19.81 6.30
N ASP A 40 -0.46 -19.31 5.44
CA ASP A 40 0.48 -20.17 4.70
C ASP A 40 1.53 -20.72 5.66
N THR A 41 1.40 -21.98 6.03
CA THR A 41 2.32 -22.67 6.95
C THR A 41 3.68 -22.96 6.32
N THR A 42 3.86 -22.73 5.03
CA THR A 42 5.16 -22.87 4.33
C THR A 42 6.01 -21.60 4.42
N LYS A 43 5.44 -20.51 4.94
CA LYS A 43 6.10 -19.23 5.09
C LYS A 43 7.07 -19.23 6.27
N VAL A 44 8.32 -18.87 6.02
CA VAL A 44 9.35 -18.70 7.05
C VAL A 44 9.61 -17.22 7.23
N VAL A 45 8.91 -16.61 8.21
CA VAL A 45 9.04 -15.19 8.52
C VAL A 45 10.30 -14.96 9.34
N VAL A 46 11.17 -14.09 8.84
CA VAL A 46 12.41 -13.67 9.50
C VAL A 46 12.47 -12.15 9.57
N ALA A 47 13.23 -11.64 10.54
CA ALA A 47 13.62 -10.25 10.58
C ALA A 47 15.07 -10.13 10.10
N ASP A 48 15.33 -9.14 9.26
CA ASP A 48 16.69 -8.80 8.83
C ASP A 48 17.40 -7.96 9.89
N LEU A 49 18.69 -7.72 9.71
CA LEU A 49 19.43 -6.81 10.57
C LEU A 49 18.82 -5.41 10.54
N PRO A 50 18.87 -4.70 11.68
CA PRO A 50 18.31 -3.34 11.75
C PRO A 50 19.09 -2.38 10.85
N VAL A 51 18.34 -1.55 10.14
CA VAL A 51 18.86 -0.46 9.33
C VAL A 51 18.70 0.84 10.09
N HIS A 52 19.76 1.64 10.18
CA HIS A 52 19.71 3.00 10.70
C HIS A 52 19.88 3.98 9.53
N MET A 53 18.88 4.81 9.30
CA MET A 53 18.97 5.87 8.30
C MET A 53 19.54 7.14 8.92
N GLU A 54 20.57 7.73 8.31
CA GLU A 54 21.24 8.91 8.82
C GLU A 54 20.26 10.06 9.04
N GLY A 55 20.35 10.69 10.21
CA GLY A 55 19.48 11.79 10.62
C GLY A 55 18.19 11.35 11.28
N THR A 56 17.97 10.04 11.49
CA THR A 56 16.84 9.52 12.26
C THR A 56 17.28 9.03 13.64
N ASN A 57 16.32 8.93 14.57
CA ASN A 57 16.50 8.32 15.88
C ASN A 57 15.87 6.92 15.94
N MET A 58 15.78 6.24 14.80
CA MET A 58 15.05 4.99 14.68
C MET A 58 15.93 3.90 14.05
N LEU A 59 15.80 2.69 14.60
CA LEU A 59 16.22 1.46 13.95
C LEU A 59 15.02 0.85 13.23
N ILE A 60 15.21 0.42 12.00
CA ILE A 60 14.17 -0.18 11.16
C ILE A 60 14.55 -1.64 10.93
N PHE A 61 13.67 -2.57 11.28
CA PHE A 61 13.85 -4.00 11.10
C PHE A 61 12.94 -4.47 9.98
N PRO A 62 13.49 -4.79 8.80
CA PRO A 62 12.73 -5.42 7.72
C PRO A 62 12.28 -6.82 8.14
N VAL A 63 11.02 -7.16 7.90
CA VAL A 63 10.43 -8.46 8.24
C VAL A 63 9.77 -9.03 6.99
N GLY A 64 10.06 -10.27 6.65
CA GLY A 64 9.49 -10.90 5.47
C GLY A 64 9.71 -12.40 5.39
N ASP A 65 9.22 -13.02 4.30
CA ASP A 65 9.35 -14.43 4.05
C ASP A 65 10.68 -14.76 3.36
N LEU A 66 11.51 -15.53 4.02
CA LEU A 66 12.79 -16.01 3.46
C LEU A 66 12.59 -16.83 2.18
N ASN A 67 11.52 -17.62 2.09
CA ASN A 67 11.26 -18.47 0.92
C ASN A 67 10.78 -17.68 -0.29
N PHE A 68 10.08 -16.57 -0.08
CA PHE A 68 9.62 -15.69 -1.15
C PHE A 68 10.80 -15.09 -1.92
N ASN A 69 11.79 -14.59 -1.21
CA ASN A 69 12.98 -14.00 -1.81
C ASN A 69 13.84 -15.03 -2.55
N LYS A 70 13.90 -16.29 -2.07
CA LYS A 70 14.60 -17.37 -2.79
C LYS A 70 13.94 -17.73 -4.11
N LYS A 71 12.59 -17.73 -4.18
CA LYS A 71 11.84 -18.06 -5.41
C LYS A 71 11.98 -16.99 -6.48
N ASN A 72 12.02 -15.73 -6.08
CA ASN A 72 12.06 -14.58 -6.99
C ASN A 72 13.47 -14.15 -7.38
N SER A 73 14.50 -14.66 -6.71
CA SER A 73 15.89 -14.45 -7.11
C SER A 73 16.21 -15.26 -8.36
N LYS A 74 16.09 -14.62 -9.54
CA LYS A 74 16.52 -15.18 -10.84
C LYS A 74 18.03 -15.23 -10.99
N SER A 75 18.79 -15.28 -9.91
CA SER A 75 20.24 -15.44 -9.98
C SER A 75 20.57 -16.86 -10.43
N SER A 76 20.90 -16.99 -11.70
CA SER A 76 21.24 -18.23 -12.41
C SER A 76 22.64 -18.77 -12.06
N TYR A 77 23.26 -18.30 -11.02
CA TYR A 77 24.54 -18.81 -10.57
C TYR A 77 24.35 -19.66 -9.31
N LYS A 78 24.30 -20.99 -9.52
CA LYS A 78 24.46 -21.98 -8.46
C LYS A 78 25.88 -21.87 -7.89
N TYR A 79 26.08 -21.01 -6.92
CA TYR A 79 27.15 -21.19 -5.95
C TYR A 79 26.56 -21.99 -4.78
N GLU A 80 26.89 -23.27 -4.74
CA GLU A 80 26.71 -24.11 -3.54
C GLU A 80 27.67 -23.55 -2.46
N GLY A 81 27.19 -22.64 -1.61
CA GLY A 81 28.01 -22.15 -0.50
C GLY A 81 27.48 -20.94 0.24
N ASP A 82 26.84 -20.00 -0.44
CA ASP A 82 26.33 -18.79 0.21
C ASP A 82 24.80 -18.74 0.26
N VAL A 83 24.25 -19.28 1.34
CA VAL A 83 22.84 -19.04 1.66
C VAL A 83 22.75 -17.65 2.28
N SER A 84 22.52 -16.62 1.46
CA SER A 84 22.16 -15.32 1.97
C SER A 84 20.77 -15.41 2.63
N TYR A 85 20.70 -15.15 3.92
CA TYR A 85 19.45 -15.06 4.67
C TYR A 85 18.86 -13.65 4.60
N THR A 86 19.44 -12.76 3.80
CA THR A 86 18.99 -11.37 3.64
C THR A 86 17.71 -11.33 2.84
N ILE A 87 16.68 -10.71 3.38
CA ILE A 87 15.38 -10.53 2.73
C ILE A 87 15.20 -9.12 2.16
N SER A 88 16.06 -8.20 2.54
CA SER A 88 16.03 -6.80 2.12
C SER A 88 17.36 -6.37 1.52
N ASN A 89 17.30 -5.36 0.65
CA ASN A 89 18.44 -4.57 0.24
C ASN A 89 18.25 -3.15 0.78
N TYR A 90 19.33 -2.50 1.15
CA TYR A 90 19.25 -1.12 1.61
C TYR A 90 20.35 -0.27 0.97
N GLY A 91 19.94 0.93 0.61
CA GLY A 91 20.81 2.04 0.25
C GLY A 91 20.89 3.04 1.42
N GLU A 92 21.43 4.21 1.16
CA GLU A 92 21.62 5.24 2.17
C GLU A 92 20.29 5.69 2.83
N TYR A 93 19.20 5.79 2.03
CA TYR A 93 17.88 6.29 2.47
C TYR A 93 16.72 5.42 1.99
N GLU A 94 16.99 4.21 1.52
CA GLU A 94 15.96 3.33 0.98
C GLU A 94 16.18 1.89 1.40
N ILE A 95 15.09 1.23 1.77
CA ILE A 95 15.01 -0.22 1.98
C ILE A 95 14.12 -0.77 0.89
N THR A 96 14.58 -1.82 0.20
CA THR A 96 13.82 -2.52 -0.83
C THR A 96 13.76 -4.02 -0.55
N GLY A 97 12.68 -4.67 -0.98
CA GLY A 97 12.50 -6.10 -0.81
C GLY A 97 11.04 -6.50 -1.06
N TYR A 98 10.71 -7.70 -0.63
CA TYR A 98 9.33 -8.17 -0.56
C TYR A 98 9.04 -8.46 0.91
N LEU A 99 8.66 -7.39 1.63
CA LEU A 99 8.60 -7.40 3.07
C LEU A 99 7.15 -7.48 3.55
N ASP A 100 6.90 -8.32 4.55
CA ASP A 100 5.58 -8.44 5.18
C ASP A 100 5.31 -7.30 6.16
N ASN A 101 6.37 -6.70 6.70
CA ASN A 101 6.27 -5.59 7.64
C ASN A 101 7.62 -4.87 7.78
N LEU A 102 7.57 -3.70 8.38
CA LEU A 102 8.71 -3.02 8.98
C LEU A 102 8.43 -2.84 10.47
N LYS A 103 9.44 -3.09 11.30
CA LYS A 103 9.36 -2.78 12.72
C LYS A 103 10.32 -1.65 13.07
N PHE A 104 9.93 -0.82 14.00
CA PHE A 104 10.64 0.39 14.39
C PHE A 104 10.98 0.33 15.87
N GLN A 105 12.21 0.71 16.19
CA GLN A 105 12.67 0.88 17.55
C GLN A 105 13.36 2.22 17.69
N GLU A 106 12.95 3.05 18.63
CA GLU A 106 13.67 4.27 18.95
C GLU A 106 14.98 3.91 19.66
N ILE A 107 16.08 4.51 19.22
CA ILE A 107 17.40 4.26 19.80
C ILE A 107 17.38 4.62 21.29
N GLY A 108 17.81 3.67 22.12
CA GLY A 108 17.79 3.80 23.59
C GLY A 108 16.48 3.40 24.25
N LYS A 109 15.49 2.90 23.50
CA LYS A 109 14.25 2.30 24.04
C LYS A 109 14.15 0.80 23.71
N ASP A 110 13.50 0.04 24.57
CA ASP A 110 13.31 -1.41 24.38
C ASP A 110 12.03 -1.76 23.61
N THR A 111 11.19 -0.75 23.31
CA THR A 111 9.91 -0.97 22.65
C THR A 111 10.08 -1.05 21.13
N ILE A 112 9.55 -2.12 20.53
CA ILE A 112 9.49 -2.31 19.08
C ILE A 112 8.03 -2.19 18.63
N VAL A 113 7.78 -1.37 17.62
CA VAL A 113 6.45 -1.11 17.06
C VAL A 113 6.42 -1.56 15.60
N SER A 114 5.36 -2.27 15.19
CA SER A 114 5.15 -2.65 13.79
C SER A 114 4.56 -1.48 13.00
N LEU A 115 4.89 -1.38 11.70
CA LEU A 115 4.28 -0.41 10.79
C LEU A 115 2.77 -0.60 10.71
N THR A 116 2.33 -1.86 10.61
CA THR A 116 0.92 -2.22 10.46
C THR A 116 0.64 -3.60 11.02
N ASP A 117 -0.62 -3.82 11.44
CA ASP A 117 -1.15 -5.14 11.81
C ASP A 117 -1.89 -5.80 10.64
N LYS A 118 -2.02 -5.10 9.50
CA LYS A 118 -2.68 -5.63 8.31
C LYS A 118 -1.68 -6.37 7.42
N PRO A 119 -2.15 -7.37 6.65
CA PRO A 119 -1.34 -7.97 5.61
C PRO A 119 -0.94 -6.91 4.58
N VAL A 120 0.34 -6.81 4.29
CA VAL A 120 0.90 -5.93 3.25
C VAL A 120 2.09 -6.64 2.60
N LEU A 121 2.42 -6.22 1.38
CA LEU A 121 3.67 -6.59 0.72
C LEU A 121 4.42 -5.31 0.37
N ILE A 122 5.39 -4.93 1.20
CA ILE A 122 6.15 -3.70 1.05
C ILE A 122 7.29 -3.96 0.07
N GLN A 123 7.38 -3.15 -0.99
CA GLN A 123 8.44 -3.23 -1.99
C GLN A 123 9.55 -2.23 -1.73
N SER A 124 9.21 -1.05 -1.25
CA SER A 124 10.20 -0.06 -0.85
C SER A 124 9.72 0.81 0.30
N ALA A 125 10.68 1.28 1.09
CA ALA A 125 10.50 2.32 2.09
C ALA A 125 11.63 3.33 1.94
N THR A 126 11.30 4.57 1.57
CA THR A 126 12.27 5.63 1.25
C THR A 126 12.17 6.76 2.26
N TYR A 127 13.26 7.07 2.93
CA TYR A 127 13.36 8.23 3.84
C TYR A 127 13.62 9.51 3.06
N LEU A 128 12.78 10.51 3.27
CA LEU A 128 12.89 11.80 2.60
C LEU A 128 13.89 12.71 3.32
N LYS A 129 15.18 12.37 3.30
CA LYS A 129 16.28 13.09 3.98
C LYS A 129 16.28 14.59 3.67
N ASN A 130 16.20 14.95 2.39
CA ASN A 130 16.20 16.36 1.96
C ASN A 130 14.99 17.15 2.51
N HIS A 131 13.84 16.49 2.69
CA HIS A 131 12.67 17.08 3.31
C HIS A 131 12.91 17.27 4.82
N ALA A 132 13.41 16.24 5.49
CA ALA A 132 13.69 16.29 6.92
C ALA A 132 14.70 17.36 7.28
N ASP A 133 15.74 17.55 6.47
CA ASP A 133 16.74 18.60 6.70
C ASP A 133 16.15 20.02 6.66
N LYS A 134 15.19 20.23 5.74
CA LYS A 134 14.56 21.55 5.55
C LYS A 134 13.43 21.82 6.54
N THR A 135 12.62 20.81 6.85
CA THR A 135 11.36 20.99 7.61
C THR A 135 11.42 20.46 9.04
N LYS A 136 12.45 19.67 9.37
CA LYS A 136 12.58 18.93 10.63
C LYS A 136 11.48 17.84 10.83
N GLN A 137 10.73 17.51 9.78
CA GLN A 137 9.77 16.41 9.76
C GLN A 137 10.39 15.18 9.13
N GLN A 138 10.38 14.08 9.84
CA GLN A 138 10.87 12.78 9.34
C GLN A 138 9.73 12.05 8.66
N LEU A 139 9.87 11.79 7.36
CA LEU A 139 8.87 11.11 6.54
C LEU A 139 9.50 9.90 5.86
N LEU A 140 8.76 8.79 5.89
CA LEU A 140 9.03 7.59 5.10
C LEU A 140 7.92 7.43 4.06
N VAL A 141 8.29 7.23 2.81
CA VAL A 141 7.37 6.93 1.72
C VAL A 141 7.43 5.43 1.45
N TYR A 142 6.27 4.78 1.42
CA TYR A 142 6.14 3.35 1.19
C TYR A 142 5.48 3.06 -0.15
N ILE A 143 6.03 2.11 -0.88
CA ILE A 143 5.37 1.48 -2.03
C ILE A 143 5.04 0.05 -1.62
N LEU A 144 3.77 -0.28 -1.59
CA LEU A 144 3.30 -1.57 -1.11
C LEU A 144 2.01 -2.02 -1.81
N GLN A 145 1.72 -3.30 -1.77
CA GLN A 145 0.40 -3.86 -2.05
C GLN A 145 -0.31 -4.10 -0.71
N ASP A 146 -1.56 -3.70 -0.60
CA ASP A 146 -2.41 -3.81 0.59
C ASP A 146 -3.79 -4.41 0.30
N LEU A 147 -4.08 -4.67 -0.97
CA LEU A 147 -5.34 -5.25 -1.44
C LEU A 147 -5.07 -6.28 -2.54
N ASP A 148 -5.78 -7.41 -2.47
CA ASP A 148 -5.89 -8.36 -3.57
C ASP A 148 -6.75 -7.75 -4.68
N THR A 149 -6.11 -7.14 -5.66
CA THR A 149 -6.77 -6.39 -6.74
C THR A 149 -7.12 -7.27 -7.93
N ASN A 150 -6.39 -8.36 -8.13
CA ASN A 150 -6.62 -9.33 -9.20
C ASN A 150 -7.64 -10.41 -8.78
N LYS A 151 -7.99 -10.50 -7.48
CA LYS A 151 -8.98 -11.41 -6.87
C LYS A 151 -8.60 -12.89 -6.97
N ASP A 152 -7.33 -13.19 -6.87
CA ASP A 152 -6.83 -14.56 -6.85
C ASP A 152 -6.70 -15.14 -5.42
N ASN A 153 -7.13 -14.38 -4.41
CA ASN A 153 -7.05 -14.65 -2.96
C ASN A 153 -5.62 -14.69 -2.41
N LYS A 154 -4.70 -14.02 -3.07
CA LYS A 154 -3.34 -13.79 -2.60
C LYS A 154 -3.06 -12.30 -2.54
N LEU A 155 -2.07 -11.93 -1.77
CA LEU A 155 -1.49 -10.60 -1.79
C LEU A 155 -0.06 -10.76 -2.27
N ASP A 156 0.21 -10.34 -3.52
CA ASP A 156 1.51 -10.55 -4.14
C ASP A 156 1.89 -9.42 -5.12
N VAL A 157 2.92 -9.66 -5.92
CA VAL A 157 3.49 -8.64 -6.82
C VAL A 157 2.62 -8.30 -8.02
N ASP A 158 1.61 -9.12 -8.31
CA ASP A 158 0.69 -8.93 -9.43
C ASP A 158 -0.46 -7.98 -9.05
N ASP A 159 -0.57 -7.62 -7.76
CA ASP A 159 -1.52 -6.64 -7.27
C ASP A 159 -1.08 -5.19 -7.52
N ILE A 160 -2.06 -4.29 -7.57
CA ILE A 160 -1.83 -2.86 -7.77
C ILE A 160 -1.13 -2.28 -6.55
N LYS A 161 -0.08 -1.51 -6.79
CA LYS A 161 0.70 -0.83 -5.77
C LYS A 161 0.02 0.43 -5.28
N SER A 162 0.07 0.65 -3.98
CA SER A 162 -0.33 1.87 -3.30
C SER A 162 0.88 2.61 -2.76
N LEU A 163 0.79 3.94 -2.66
CA LEU A 163 1.81 4.79 -2.07
C LEU A 163 1.28 5.39 -0.77
N TYR A 164 2.07 5.26 0.29
CA TYR A 164 1.79 5.78 1.63
C TYR A 164 2.94 6.67 2.13
N VAL A 165 2.61 7.56 3.04
CA VAL A 165 3.58 8.45 3.71
C VAL A 165 3.35 8.41 5.22
#